data_99c8859e0c27723f5381846b57665021
#
_entry.id   99c8859e0c27723f5381846b57665021
#
_cell.length_a   1.000
_cell.length_b   1.000
_cell.length_c   1.000
_cell.angle_alpha   90.00
_cell.angle_beta   90.00
_cell.angle_gamma   90.00
#
_symmetry.space_group_name_H-M   'P 1'
#
loop_
_entity.id
_entity.type
_entity.pdbx_description
1 polymer ?
#
loop_
_entity_poly.entity_id
_entity_poly.type
_entity_poly.pdbx_seq_one_letter_code
_entity_poly.pdbx_strand_id
1 'polypeptide(L)'
;TEAILQRIKTSSMNKQTGSVAAGGYIWHTTGSGKTLTSFKTAKLAAGMEGVDKVLFVVDRKDLDHQTIREYNAYAEGTVSANQSTRQLAQQIDDQSVPIIVTTIQKLATFVKSHYGHAIYSGHVVLVFDECHRSQFGDMHTDITRAFRNYHLFGFTGTPIFAENASSSGKANLRTTQQAFGDQLHSYTIVDAIRDKTVLPFRVDYLNSFRVRDGIDNHDVEGIDTDSAYMNPKRITAVVSYILEHFDQKTKRHA
;
A
#
# COMPACT_ATOMS: atom_id res chain seq x y z
N THR A 1 -10.10 6.42 -9.81
CA THR A 1 -9.87 5.70 -11.07
C THR A 1 -9.49 6.67 -12.20
N GLU A 2 -10.32 7.68 -12.52
CA GLU A 2 -10.10 8.63 -13.62
C GLU A 2 -8.73 9.30 -13.59
N ALA A 3 -8.29 9.79 -12.44
CA ALA A 3 -6.99 10.44 -12.28
C ALA A 3 -5.82 9.53 -12.71
N ILE A 4 -5.90 8.22 -12.43
CA ILE A 4 -4.89 7.25 -12.88
C ILE A 4 -4.96 7.07 -14.40
N LEU A 5 -6.14 6.86 -14.97
CA LEU A 5 -6.28 6.67 -16.42
C LEU A 5 -5.81 7.91 -17.19
N GLN A 6 -6.11 9.10 -16.66
CA GLN A 6 -5.60 10.35 -17.23
C GLN A 6 -4.07 10.46 -17.12
N ARG A 7 -3.49 10.03 -15.98
CA ARG A 7 -2.03 10.00 -15.81
C ARG A 7 -1.37 9.04 -16.81
N ILE A 8 -1.93 7.86 -17.02
CA ILE A 8 -1.43 6.91 -18.03
C ILE A 8 -1.42 7.57 -19.42
N LYS A 9 -2.53 8.18 -19.85
CA LYS A 9 -2.62 8.87 -21.14
C LYS A 9 -1.60 9.99 -21.28
N THR A 10 -1.58 10.92 -20.33
CA THR A 10 -0.72 12.12 -20.43
C THR A 10 0.76 11.78 -20.36
N SER A 11 1.16 10.85 -19.48
CA SER A 11 2.57 10.47 -19.36
C SER A 11 3.05 9.62 -20.54
N SER A 12 2.17 8.80 -21.14
CA SER A 12 2.49 8.09 -22.39
C SER A 12 2.70 9.07 -23.56
N MET A 13 1.80 10.05 -23.72
CA MET A 13 1.94 11.09 -24.74
C MET A 13 3.22 11.91 -24.55
N ASN A 14 3.60 12.20 -23.32
CA ASN A 14 4.79 12.96 -22.96
C ASN A 14 6.07 12.11 -22.92
N LYS A 15 6.01 10.82 -23.26
CA LYS A 15 7.15 9.87 -23.21
C LYS A 15 7.85 9.82 -21.84
N GLN A 16 7.06 9.86 -20.78
CA GLN A 16 7.54 9.82 -19.37
C GLN A 16 7.47 8.42 -18.75
N THR A 17 6.99 7.41 -19.50
CA THR A 17 6.93 6.02 -19.03
C THR A 17 8.29 5.53 -18.54
N GLY A 18 8.30 4.65 -17.55
CA GLY A 18 9.53 4.16 -16.93
C GLY A 18 10.12 5.10 -15.87
N SER A 19 9.41 6.16 -15.53
CA SER A 19 9.81 7.11 -14.49
C SER A 19 8.76 7.26 -13.39
N VAL A 20 9.17 7.76 -12.23
CA VAL A 20 8.28 8.08 -11.11
C VAL A 20 7.21 9.11 -11.51
N ALA A 21 7.54 10.03 -12.42
CA ALA A 21 6.62 11.05 -12.92
C ALA A 21 5.45 10.46 -13.74
N ALA A 22 5.62 9.27 -14.30
CA ALA A 22 4.55 8.56 -15.01
C ALA A 22 3.57 7.87 -14.05
N GLY A 23 3.89 7.79 -12.78
CA GLY A 23 3.11 7.13 -11.74
C GLY A 23 2.30 8.08 -10.85
N GLY A 24 1.97 7.57 -9.68
CA GLY A 24 1.31 8.31 -8.62
C GLY A 24 0.74 7.41 -7.54
N TYR A 25 0.21 7.99 -6.47
CA TYR A 25 -0.45 7.22 -5.43
C TYR A 25 -1.82 7.77 -5.06
N ILE A 26 -2.64 6.88 -4.51
CA ILE A 26 -3.99 7.13 -4.01
C ILE A 26 -3.97 6.92 -2.51
N TRP A 27 -4.34 7.95 -1.77
CA TRP A 27 -4.52 7.87 -0.32
C TRP A 27 -5.98 7.61 0.00
N HIS A 28 -6.34 6.37 0.27
CA HIS A 28 -7.67 5.98 0.67
C HIS A 28 -7.63 5.28 2.03
N THR A 29 -8.43 5.76 2.98
CA THR A 29 -8.52 5.15 4.32
C THR A 29 -9.06 3.72 4.26
N THR A 30 -8.84 2.94 5.30
CA THR A 30 -9.42 1.60 5.45
C THR A 30 -10.95 1.68 5.45
N GLY A 31 -11.61 0.73 4.81
CA GLY A 31 -13.08 0.72 4.69
C GLY A 31 -13.67 1.63 3.59
N SER A 32 -12.84 2.39 2.86
CA SER A 32 -13.27 3.30 1.79
C SER A 32 -13.48 2.64 0.42
N GLY A 33 -13.39 1.32 0.33
CA GLY A 33 -13.45 0.59 -0.95
C GLY A 33 -12.16 0.67 -1.78
N LYS A 34 -11.00 0.85 -1.12
CA LYS A 34 -9.68 0.93 -1.76
C LYS A 34 -9.42 -0.24 -2.71
N THR A 35 -9.60 -1.47 -2.23
CA THR A 35 -9.39 -2.70 -3.00
C THR A 35 -10.27 -2.76 -4.26
N LEU A 36 -11.54 -2.39 -4.14
CA LEU A 36 -12.44 -2.32 -5.29
C LEU A 36 -12.01 -1.27 -6.30
N THR A 37 -11.60 -0.09 -5.81
CA THR A 37 -11.16 1.03 -6.65
C THR A 37 -9.87 0.68 -7.39
N SER A 38 -8.90 0.06 -6.70
CA SER A 38 -7.62 -0.35 -7.30
C SER A 38 -7.82 -1.43 -8.36
N PHE A 39 -8.69 -2.40 -8.10
CA PHE A 39 -9.01 -3.44 -9.06
C PHE A 39 -9.78 -2.91 -10.29
N LYS A 40 -10.79 -2.06 -10.07
CA LYS A 40 -11.48 -1.37 -11.18
C LYS A 40 -10.51 -0.57 -12.04
N THR A 41 -9.53 0.07 -11.41
CA THR A 41 -8.48 0.80 -12.13
C THR A 41 -7.63 -0.15 -12.98
N ALA A 42 -7.20 -1.28 -12.42
CA ALA A 42 -6.46 -2.30 -13.14
C ALA A 42 -7.23 -2.82 -14.37
N LYS A 43 -8.53 -3.10 -14.20
CA LYS A 43 -9.40 -3.57 -15.29
C LYS A 43 -9.53 -2.54 -16.41
N LEU A 44 -9.73 -1.27 -16.08
CA LEU A 44 -9.85 -0.22 -17.08
C LEU A 44 -8.50 0.10 -17.75
N ALA A 45 -7.40 0.05 -17.01
CA ALA A 45 -6.07 0.21 -17.57
C ALA A 45 -5.72 -0.92 -18.56
N ALA A 46 -6.10 -2.16 -18.25
CA ALA A 46 -5.89 -3.31 -19.17
C ALA A 46 -6.67 -3.19 -20.48
N GLY A 47 -7.76 -2.41 -20.50
CA GLY A 47 -8.53 -2.13 -21.74
C GLY A 47 -8.02 -0.90 -22.50
N MET A 48 -6.97 -0.22 -22.03
CA MET A 48 -6.41 0.94 -22.74
C MET A 48 -5.53 0.50 -23.91
N GLU A 49 -5.67 1.20 -25.03
CA GLU A 49 -4.83 0.98 -26.20
C GLU A 49 -3.34 1.18 -25.86
N GLY A 50 -2.51 0.25 -26.28
CA GLY A 50 -1.07 0.27 -26.08
C GLY A 50 -0.61 -0.23 -24.71
N VAL A 51 -1.49 -0.67 -23.81
CA VAL A 51 -1.12 -1.36 -22.57
C VAL A 51 -1.06 -2.87 -22.82
N ASP A 52 0.11 -3.47 -22.63
CA ASP A 52 0.31 -4.90 -22.88
C ASP A 52 -0.14 -5.76 -21.71
N LYS A 53 0.15 -5.33 -20.46
CA LYS A 53 -0.17 -6.06 -19.24
C LYS A 53 -0.43 -5.12 -18.06
N VAL A 54 -1.29 -5.58 -17.16
CA VAL A 54 -1.43 -4.99 -15.82
C VAL A 54 -1.00 -6.01 -14.78
N LEU A 55 -0.01 -5.64 -13.96
CA LEU A 55 0.44 -6.44 -12.83
C LEU A 55 -0.11 -5.83 -11.55
N PHE A 56 -1.07 -6.51 -10.96
CA PHE A 56 -1.66 -6.12 -9.68
C PHE A 56 -0.88 -6.80 -8.56
N VAL A 57 -0.12 -6.00 -7.81
CA VAL A 57 0.82 -6.47 -6.80
C VAL A 57 0.25 -6.24 -5.42
N VAL A 58 0.07 -7.32 -4.68
CA VAL A 58 -0.43 -7.30 -3.30
C VAL A 58 0.62 -7.77 -2.32
N ASP A 59 0.44 -7.46 -1.03
CA ASP A 59 1.26 -8.04 0.03
C ASP A 59 0.93 -9.53 0.18
N ARG A 60 1.92 -10.33 0.59
CA ARG A 60 1.80 -11.77 0.77
C ARG A 60 0.65 -12.17 1.70
N LYS A 61 0.32 -11.34 2.68
CA LYS A 61 -0.76 -11.57 3.64
C LYS A 61 -2.17 -11.39 3.05
N ASP A 62 -2.28 -10.61 1.99
CA ASP A 62 -3.57 -10.24 1.39
C ASP A 62 -3.96 -11.18 0.24
N LEU A 63 -3.09 -12.12 -0.14
CA LEU A 63 -3.35 -13.17 -1.14
C LEU A 63 -4.00 -14.41 -0.49
N ASP A 64 -5.03 -14.21 0.31
CA ASP A 64 -5.83 -15.34 0.78
C ASP A 64 -6.92 -15.72 -0.25
N HIS A 65 -7.54 -16.88 -0.03
CA HIS A 65 -8.60 -17.37 -0.90
C HIS A 65 -9.85 -16.45 -0.94
N GLN A 66 -10.00 -15.58 0.04
CA GLN A 66 -11.12 -14.65 0.10
C GLN A 66 -10.86 -13.46 -0.82
N THR A 67 -9.70 -12.86 -0.76
CA THR A 67 -9.26 -11.76 -1.63
C THR A 67 -9.30 -12.18 -3.11
N ILE A 68 -8.83 -13.39 -3.41
CA ILE A 68 -8.91 -13.97 -4.77
C ILE A 68 -10.35 -14.14 -5.22
N ARG A 69 -11.25 -14.60 -4.33
CA ARG A 69 -12.68 -14.73 -4.64
C ARG A 69 -13.35 -13.38 -4.87
N GLU A 70 -13.00 -12.37 -4.07
CA GLU A 70 -13.52 -11.02 -4.27
C GLU A 70 -13.05 -10.44 -5.61
N TYR A 71 -11.78 -10.61 -5.98
CA TYR A 71 -11.30 -10.19 -7.30
C TYR A 71 -11.99 -10.95 -8.45
N ASN A 72 -12.19 -12.26 -8.34
CA ASN A 72 -12.89 -13.04 -9.36
C ASN A 72 -14.39 -12.69 -9.45
N ALA A 73 -15.04 -12.28 -8.36
CA ALA A 73 -16.40 -11.79 -8.38
C ALA A 73 -16.57 -10.48 -9.17
N TYR A 74 -15.54 -9.66 -9.22
CA TYR A 74 -15.54 -8.40 -10.02
C TYR A 74 -15.08 -8.58 -11.46
N ALA A 75 -14.45 -9.70 -11.80
CA ALA A 75 -13.97 -9.99 -13.14
C ALA A 75 -13.83 -11.50 -13.34
N GLU A 76 -14.96 -12.18 -13.58
CA GLU A 76 -14.95 -13.60 -13.92
C GLU A 76 -13.98 -13.89 -15.07
N GLY A 77 -13.02 -14.78 -14.80
CA GLY A 77 -12.06 -15.26 -15.78
C GLY A 77 -10.90 -14.32 -16.16
N THR A 78 -10.85 -13.11 -15.62
CA THR A 78 -9.76 -12.14 -15.94
C THR A 78 -8.62 -12.13 -14.93
N VAL A 79 -8.80 -12.74 -13.76
CA VAL A 79 -7.81 -12.74 -12.68
C VAL A 79 -7.26 -14.14 -12.48
N SER A 80 -6.04 -14.35 -12.88
CA SER A 80 -5.32 -15.56 -12.57
C SER A 80 -4.38 -15.30 -11.40
N ALA A 81 -4.73 -15.82 -10.22
CA ALA A 81 -3.80 -15.89 -9.10
C ALA A 81 -2.75 -16.95 -9.38
N ASN A 82 -1.49 -16.61 -9.14
CA ASN A 82 -0.41 -17.56 -9.30
C ASN A 82 0.01 -18.15 -7.95
N GLN A 83 0.15 -19.46 -7.87
CA GLN A 83 0.66 -20.14 -6.68
C GLN A 83 2.20 -20.23 -6.67
N SER A 84 2.83 -20.08 -7.82
CA SER A 84 4.28 -20.20 -7.97
C SER A 84 4.85 -19.18 -8.98
N THR A 85 6.15 -18.91 -8.92
CA THR A 85 6.87 -18.07 -9.89
C THR A 85 6.80 -18.66 -11.30
N ARG A 86 6.73 -20.00 -11.43
CA ARG A 86 6.56 -20.67 -12.73
C ARG A 86 5.20 -20.34 -13.37
N GLN A 87 4.14 -20.37 -12.58
CA GLN A 87 2.80 -19.97 -13.08
C GLN A 87 2.76 -18.49 -13.43
N LEU A 88 3.43 -17.63 -12.64
CA LEU A 88 3.56 -16.22 -12.96
C LEU A 88 4.24 -16.02 -14.32
N ALA A 89 5.32 -16.74 -14.61
CA ALA A 89 6.00 -16.68 -15.91
C ALA A 89 5.07 -17.09 -17.05
N GLN A 90 4.35 -18.21 -16.90
CA GLN A 90 3.37 -18.66 -17.90
C GLN A 90 2.26 -17.62 -18.17
N GLN A 91 1.74 -16.99 -17.12
CA GLN A 91 0.71 -15.95 -17.25
C GLN A 91 1.26 -14.67 -17.90
N ILE A 92 2.52 -14.33 -17.63
CA ILE A 92 3.18 -13.18 -18.30
C ILE A 92 3.29 -13.43 -19.81
N ASP A 93 3.61 -14.64 -20.23
CA ASP A 93 3.74 -15.02 -21.65
C ASP A 93 2.37 -15.15 -22.34
N ASP A 94 1.32 -15.47 -21.59
CA ASP A 94 -0.01 -15.67 -22.15
C ASP A 94 -0.70 -14.33 -22.44
N GLN A 95 -0.81 -13.98 -23.71
CA GLN A 95 -1.45 -12.73 -24.16
C GLN A 95 -2.96 -12.67 -23.82
N SER A 96 -3.60 -13.80 -23.60
CA SER A 96 -5.02 -13.84 -23.22
C SER A 96 -5.29 -13.41 -21.78
N VAL A 97 -4.24 -13.28 -20.94
CA VAL A 97 -4.31 -12.87 -19.54
C VAL A 97 -3.84 -11.41 -19.41
N PRO A 98 -4.72 -10.42 -19.55
CA PRO A 98 -4.32 -9.00 -19.51
C PRO A 98 -4.01 -8.50 -18.10
N ILE A 99 -4.57 -9.13 -17.05
CA ILE A 99 -4.39 -8.74 -15.65
C ILE A 99 -3.85 -9.94 -14.86
N ILE A 100 -2.74 -9.74 -14.19
CA ILE A 100 -2.09 -10.75 -13.36
C ILE A 100 -2.03 -10.25 -11.93
N VAL A 101 -2.62 -10.98 -10.98
CA VAL A 101 -2.49 -10.71 -9.54
C VAL A 101 -1.33 -11.53 -8.98
N THR A 102 -0.39 -10.86 -8.36
CA THR A 102 0.81 -11.51 -7.81
C THR A 102 1.29 -10.85 -6.53
N THR A 103 2.24 -11.44 -5.84
CA THR A 103 2.92 -10.80 -4.71
C THR A 103 4.22 -10.14 -5.13
N ILE A 104 4.66 -9.14 -4.37
CA ILE A 104 5.94 -8.49 -4.62
C ILE A 104 7.10 -9.48 -4.59
N GLN A 105 7.05 -10.51 -3.72
CA GLN A 105 8.08 -11.54 -3.60
C GLN A 105 8.19 -12.39 -4.87
N LYS A 106 7.05 -12.82 -5.42
CA LYS A 106 7.02 -13.61 -6.65
C LYS A 106 7.49 -12.80 -7.85
N LEU A 107 7.04 -11.53 -7.95
CA LEU A 107 7.45 -10.64 -9.01
C LEU A 107 8.96 -10.34 -8.94
N ALA A 108 9.50 -10.05 -7.76
CA ALA A 108 10.94 -9.85 -7.57
C ALA A 108 11.77 -11.13 -7.90
N THR A 109 11.27 -12.31 -7.52
CA THR A 109 11.90 -13.59 -7.88
C THR A 109 11.85 -13.81 -9.39
N PHE A 110 10.74 -13.51 -10.05
CA PHE A 110 10.63 -13.58 -11.50
C PHE A 110 11.65 -12.66 -12.17
N VAL A 111 11.75 -11.41 -11.75
CA VAL A 111 12.73 -10.45 -12.28
C VAL A 111 14.17 -10.96 -12.16
N LYS A 112 14.51 -11.56 -11.01
CA LYS A 112 15.86 -12.13 -10.77
C LYS A 112 16.17 -13.38 -11.59
N SER A 113 15.16 -14.16 -11.94
CA SER A 113 15.35 -15.45 -12.65
C SER A 113 15.16 -15.35 -14.17
N HIS A 114 14.55 -14.29 -14.70
CA HIS A 114 14.22 -14.14 -16.11
C HIS A 114 14.80 -12.84 -16.69
N TYR A 115 16.12 -12.72 -16.69
CA TYR A 115 16.82 -11.57 -17.27
C TYR A 115 16.50 -11.41 -18.78
N GLY A 116 16.26 -10.16 -19.18
CA GLY A 116 16.04 -9.88 -20.62
C GLY A 116 14.68 -10.33 -21.15
N HIS A 117 13.74 -10.69 -20.28
CA HIS A 117 12.40 -11.09 -20.71
C HIS A 117 11.70 -9.97 -21.49
N ALA A 118 10.94 -10.32 -22.56
CA ALA A 118 10.29 -9.37 -23.44
C ALA A 118 9.34 -8.39 -22.72
N ILE A 119 8.69 -8.84 -21.65
CA ILE A 119 7.77 -8.02 -20.85
C ILE A 119 8.40 -6.73 -20.31
N TYR A 120 9.72 -6.72 -20.06
CA TYR A 120 10.41 -5.54 -19.52
C TYR A 120 10.48 -4.36 -20.49
N SER A 121 10.31 -4.63 -21.79
CA SER A 121 10.21 -3.61 -22.83
C SER A 121 8.76 -3.30 -23.23
N GLY A 122 7.82 -4.15 -22.85
CA GLY A 122 6.39 -3.95 -23.03
C GLY A 122 5.84 -2.81 -22.17
N HIS A 123 4.70 -2.28 -22.56
CA HIS A 123 4.02 -1.23 -21.81
C HIS A 123 3.20 -1.84 -20.65
N VAL A 124 3.73 -1.77 -19.45
CA VAL A 124 3.16 -2.43 -18.27
C VAL A 124 2.64 -1.42 -17.26
N VAL A 125 1.45 -1.66 -16.73
CA VAL A 125 0.90 -0.90 -15.60
C VAL A 125 1.05 -1.74 -14.33
N LEU A 126 1.83 -1.21 -13.40
CA LEU A 126 2.06 -1.81 -12.07
C LEU A 126 1.14 -1.13 -11.06
N VAL A 127 0.26 -1.90 -10.43
CA VAL A 127 -0.65 -1.41 -9.38
C VAL A 127 -0.31 -2.11 -8.08
N PHE A 128 0.14 -1.37 -7.08
CA PHE A 128 0.48 -1.88 -5.75
C PHE A 128 -0.63 -1.58 -4.76
N ASP A 129 -1.25 -2.59 -4.20
CA ASP A 129 -2.14 -2.42 -3.06
C ASP A 129 -1.35 -2.48 -1.75
N GLU A 130 -1.81 -1.76 -0.71
CA GLU A 130 -1.09 -1.54 0.56
C GLU A 130 0.39 -1.15 0.35
N CYS A 131 0.62 -0.23 -0.57
CA CYS A 131 1.95 0.08 -1.11
C CYS A 131 2.96 0.56 -0.05
N HIS A 132 2.50 1.09 1.10
CA HIS A 132 3.36 1.47 2.22
C HIS A 132 4.19 0.30 2.78
N ARG A 133 3.74 -0.95 2.58
CA ARG A 133 4.48 -2.14 3.02
C ARG A 133 5.58 -2.58 2.05
N SER A 134 5.47 -2.17 0.79
CA SER A 134 6.33 -2.65 -0.30
C SER A 134 7.28 -1.60 -0.86
N GLN A 135 7.11 -0.33 -0.51
CA GLN A 135 7.80 0.78 -1.18
C GLN A 135 9.29 0.96 -0.83
N PHE A 136 9.77 0.38 0.28
CA PHE A 136 11.13 0.66 0.77
C PHE A 136 12.13 -0.49 0.60
N GLY A 137 11.73 -1.61 0.00
CA GLY A 137 12.57 -2.78 -0.10
C GLY A 137 13.43 -2.84 -1.36
N ASP A 138 14.45 -3.70 -1.33
CA ASP A 138 15.23 -4.03 -2.52
C ASP A 138 14.36 -4.62 -3.63
N MET A 139 13.31 -5.35 -3.28
CA MET A 139 12.36 -5.91 -4.25
C MET A 139 11.67 -4.84 -5.11
N HIS A 140 11.23 -3.73 -4.50
CA HIS A 140 10.67 -2.61 -5.27
C HIS A 140 11.69 -2.03 -6.24
N THR A 141 12.93 -1.86 -5.77
CA THR A 141 14.03 -1.36 -6.62
C THR A 141 14.36 -2.32 -7.76
N ASP A 142 14.42 -3.62 -7.50
CA ASP A 142 14.70 -4.64 -8.50
C ASP A 142 13.63 -4.65 -9.60
N ILE A 143 12.35 -4.57 -9.20
CA ILE A 143 11.21 -4.52 -10.12
C ILE A 143 11.29 -3.26 -10.98
N THR A 144 11.39 -2.07 -10.40
CA THR A 144 11.39 -0.80 -11.14
C THR A 144 12.61 -0.63 -12.05
N ARG A 145 13.73 -1.28 -11.75
CA ARG A 145 14.91 -1.32 -12.61
C ARG A 145 14.78 -2.27 -13.80
N ALA A 146 14.00 -3.35 -13.65
CA ALA A 146 13.84 -4.33 -14.72
C ALA A 146 12.93 -3.82 -15.83
N PHE A 147 11.81 -3.20 -15.47
CA PHE A 147 10.84 -2.66 -16.43
C PHE A 147 11.33 -1.32 -16.99
N ARG A 148 11.20 -1.13 -18.31
CA ARG A 148 11.63 0.09 -19.00
C ARG A 148 10.49 1.01 -19.38
N ASN A 149 9.35 0.43 -19.77
CA ASN A 149 8.18 1.14 -20.23
C ASN A 149 6.99 0.81 -19.31
N TYR A 150 6.91 1.49 -18.17
CA TYR A 150 5.90 1.19 -17.15
C TYR A 150 5.28 2.44 -16.55
N HIS A 151 4.09 2.25 -15.99
CA HIS A 151 3.45 3.14 -15.03
C HIS A 151 3.39 2.44 -13.68
N LEU A 152 3.59 3.19 -12.60
CA LEU A 152 3.61 2.66 -11.25
C LEU A 152 2.62 3.40 -10.37
N PHE A 153 1.58 2.70 -9.92
CA PHE A 153 0.56 3.28 -9.04
C PHE A 153 0.50 2.57 -7.70
N GLY A 154 0.44 3.37 -6.62
CA GLY A 154 0.32 2.88 -5.25
C GLY A 154 -1.04 3.22 -4.65
N PHE A 155 -1.66 2.25 -3.96
CA PHE A 155 -2.83 2.48 -3.11
C PHE A 155 -2.45 2.24 -1.66
N THR A 156 -2.80 3.16 -0.77
CA THR A 156 -2.49 3.04 0.66
C THR A 156 -3.46 3.81 1.53
N GLY A 157 -3.73 3.30 2.73
CA GLY A 157 -4.45 4.02 3.79
C GLY A 157 -3.53 4.88 4.65
N THR A 158 -2.22 4.60 4.61
CA THR A 158 -1.20 5.20 5.48
C THR A 158 0.04 5.61 4.67
N PRO A 159 -0.06 6.68 3.85
CA PRO A 159 1.10 7.17 3.11
C PRO A 159 2.19 7.63 4.08
N ILE A 160 3.44 7.49 3.66
CA ILE A 160 4.60 7.93 4.42
C ILE A 160 5.05 9.28 3.88
N PHE A 161 4.96 10.28 4.73
CA PHE A 161 5.40 11.65 4.49
C PHE A 161 6.80 11.89 5.07
N ALA A 162 7.38 13.05 4.81
CA ALA A 162 8.71 13.39 5.30
C ALA A 162 8.80 13.37 6.84
N GLU A 163 7.72 13.81 7.50
CA GLU A 163 7.64 13.94 8.96
C GLU A 163 7.62 12.58 9.67
N ASN A 164 7.10 11.53 9.03
CA ASN A 164 7.02 10.18 9.62
C ASN A 164 7.92 9.16 8.90
N ALA A 165 8.80 9.64 8.02
CA ALA A 165 9.73 8.78 7.30
C ALA A 165 10.85 8.29 8.22
N SER A 166 11.20 6.99 8.12
CA SER A 166 12.34 6.44 8.84
C SER A 166 13.65 7.08 8.37
N SER A 167 14.56 7.31 9.30
CA SER A 167 15.93 7.73 8.99
C SER A 167 16.76 6.63 8.34
N SER A 168 16.33 5.37 8.48
CA SER A 168 16.98 4.20 7.87
C SER A 168 16.49 3.98 6.43
N GLY A 169 17.33 3.40 5.57
CA GLY A 169 17.00 3.05 4.19
C GLY A 169 17.57 4.02 3.13
N LYS A 170 17.16 3.81 1.87
CA LYS A 170 17.65 4.60 0.73
C LYS A 170 17.04 6.01 0.78
N ALA A 171 17.87 7.05 0.73
CA ALA A 171 17.44 8.45 0.85
C ALA A 171 16.35 8.86 -0.17
N ASN A 172 16.32 8.25 -1.34
CA ASN A 172 15.38 8.54 -2.43
C ASN A 172 14.11 7.67 -2.42
N LEU A 173 13.90 6.86 -1.39
CA LEU A 173 12.74 5.97 -1.24
C LEU A 173 12.16 6.03 0.19
N ARG A 174 12.24 7.17 0.85
CA ARG A 174 11.75 7.33 2.23
C ARG A 174 10.28 7.68 2.32
N THR A 175 9.74 8.32 1.30
CA THR A 175 8.32 8.74 1.28
C THR A 175 7.54 8.03 0.18
N THR A 176 6.22 7.98 0.33
CA THR A 176 5.34 7.39 -0.69
C THR A 176 5.44 8.17 -2.01
N GLN A 177 5.58 9.49 -1.94
CA GLN A 177 5.78 10.32 -3.13
C GLN A 177 7.08 10.01 -3.86
N GLN A 178 8.18 9.80 -3.14
CA GLN A 178 9.45 9.41 -3.76
C GLN A 178 9.39 8.06 -4.47
N ALA A 179 8.60 7.13 -3.93
CA ALA A 179 8.48 5.77 -4.49
C ALA A 179 7.51 5.68 -5.66
N PHE A 180 6.39 6.42 -5.63
CA PHE A 180 5.29 6.27 -6.58
C PHE A 180 4.99 7.52 -7.41
N GLY A 181 5.47 8.70 -7.01
CA GLY A 181 5.17 9.98 -7.68
C GLY A 181 4.09 10.78 -6.95
N ASP A 182 3.38 11.63 -7.70
CA ASP A 182 2.41 12.56 -7.14
C ASP A 182 1.22 11.86 -6.47
N GLN A 183 0.65 12.53 -5.46
CA GLN A 183 -0.66 12.17 -4.92
C GLN A 183 -1.75 12.52 -5.93
N LEU A 184 -2.39 11.52 -6.52
CA LEU A 184 -3.41 11.71 -7.54
C LEU A 184 -4.81 11.91 -6.95
N HIS A 185 -5.06 11.37 -5.77
CA HIS A 185 -6.33 11.50 -5.07
C HIS A 185 -6.17 11.19 -3.58
N SER A 186 -7.02 11.82 -2.75
CA SER A 186 -7.14 11.48 -1.34
C SER A 186 -8.61 11.28 -0.95
N TYR A 187 -8.85 10.29 -0.10
CA TYR A 187 -10.10 10.06 0.61
C TYR A 187 -9.73 9.61 2.03
N THR A 188 -9.68 10.58 2.91
CA THR A 188 -9.16 10.41 4.27
C THR A 188 -10.21 9.84 5.21
N ILE A 189 -9.80 9.49 6.44
CA ILE A 189 -10.73 9.07 7.49
C ILE A 189 -11.76 10.16 7.81
N VAL A 190 -11.41 11.42 7.69
CA VAL A 190 -12.31 12.56 7.90
C VAL A 190 -13.40 12.58 6.83
N ASP A 191 -13.02 12.37 5.56
CA ASP A 191 -13.97 12.28 4.45
C ASP A 191 -14.90 11.08 4.64
N ALA A 192 -14.37 9.93 5.02
CA ALA A 192 -15.14 8.71 5.26
C ALA A 192 -16.15 8.84 6.42
N ILE A 193 -15.78 9.56 7.48
CA ILE A 193 -16.71 9.86 8.61
C ILE A 193 -17.79 10.82 8.15
N ARG A 194 -17.44 11.89 7.42
CA ARG A 194 -18.39 12.85 6.87
C ARG A 194 -19.41 12.16 5.96
N ASP A 195 -18.95 11.25 5.11
CA ASP A 195 -19.79 10.51 4.17
C ASP A 195 -20.48 9.29 4.82
N LYS A 196 -20.29 9.08 6.13
CA LYS A 196 -20.89 8.00 6.93
C LYS A 196 -20.53 6.58 6.46
N THR A 197 -19.42 6.41 5.76
CA THR A 197 -18.89 5.11 5.36
C THR A 197 -18.02 4.47 6.45
N VAL A 198 -17.53 5.29 7.39
CA VAL A 198 -16.80 4.88 8.60
C VAL A 198 -17.43 5.54 9.81
N LEU A 199 -17.52 4.81 10.91
CA LEU A 199 -18.04 5.35 12.17
C LEU A 199 -17.07 6.39 12.74
N PRO A 200 -17.60 7.47 13.35
CA PRO A 200 -16.77 8.43 14.07
C PRO A 200 -16.11 7.74 15.27
N PHE A 201 -14.92 8.18 15.62
CA PHE A 201 -14.19 7.70 16.79
C PHE A 201 -13.80 8.88 17.69
N ARG A 202 -13.58 8.57 18.95
CA ARG A 202 -13.03 9.50 19.94
C ARG A 202 -11.68 8.96 20.41
N VAL A 203 -10.70 9.83 20.53
CA VAL A 203 -9.40 9.52 21.12
C VAL A 203 -9.37 10.05 22.54
N ASP A 204 -9.17 9.17 23.51
CA ASP A 204 -8.94 9.53 24.88
C ASP A 204 -7.46 9.32 25.22
N TYR A 205 -6.82 10.36 25.71
CA TYR A 205 -5.42 10.33 26.11
C TYR A 205 -5.31 9.99 27.59
N LEU A 206 -4.52 8.98 27.91
CA LEU A 206 -4.26 8.54 29.27
C LEU A 206 -2.79 8.74 29.59
N ASN A 207 -2.51 9.57 30.59
CA ASN A 207 -1.16 9.72 31.11
C ASN A 207 -0.83 8.53 32.02
N SER A 208 0.02 7.62 31.53
CA SER A 208 0.54 6.49 32.29
C SER A 208 1.87 6.78 33.02
N PHE A 209 2.41 7.98 32.83
CA PHE A 209 3.60 8.49 33.50
C PHE A 209 3.28 9.82 34.22
N ARG A 210 3.83 10.01 35.41
CA ARG A 210 3.92 11.33 36.04
C ARG A 210 5.35 11.81 35.89
N VAL A 211 5.53 12.89 35.13
CA VAL A 211 6.80 13.64 35.15
C VAL A 211 6.86 14.40 36.46
N ARG A 212 8.02 14.39 37.14
CA ARG A 212 8.22 15.22 38.34
C ARG A 212 8.13 16.68 37.95
N ASP A 213 7.47 17.50 38.74
CA ASP A 213 7.39 18.93 38.55
C ASP A 213 8.78 19.55 38.38
N GLY A 214 8.99 20.34 37.35
CA GLY A 214 10.25 21.04 37.09
C GLY A 214 11.22 20.35 36.10
N ILE A 215 10.82 19.27 35.43
CA ILE A 215 11.61 18.61 34.39
C ILE A 215 10.88 18.77 33.05
N ASP A 216 11.46 19.51 32.12
CA ASP A 216 10.95 19.60 30.75
C ASP A 216 11.22 18.28 30.01
N ASN A 217 10.25 17.84 29.20
CA ASN A 217 10.27 16.58 28.44
C ASN A 217 11.43 16.46 27.42
N HIS A 218 12.16 17.53 27.18
CA HIS A 218 13.27 17.59 26.23
C HIS A 218 14.64 17.30 26.83
N ASP A 219 14.80 17.27 28.18
CA ASP A 219 16.11 17.27 28.82
C ASP A 219 16.45 16.03 29.64
N VAL A 220 15.67 14.95 29.51
CA VAL A 220 16.00 13.71 30.23
C VAL A 220 16.85 12.80 29.36
N GLU A 221 18.13 13.12 29.23
CA GLU A 221 19.15 12.15 28.80
C GLU A 221 19.12 10.95 29.77
N GLY A 222 18.80 9.76 29.22
CA GLY A 222 18.95 8.50 29.95
C GLY A 222 17.68 7.84 30.46
N ILE A 223 16.47 8.22 30.02
CA ILE A 223 15.29 7.36 30.22
C ILE A 223 15.42 6.19 29.23
N ASP A 224 15.66 5.00 29.77
CA ASP A 224 15.44 3.77 29.04
C ASP A 224 13.94 3.65 28.73
N THR A 225 13.58 4.10 27.54
CA THR A 225 12.19 4.16 27.06
C THR A 225 11.56 2.77 27.07
N ASP A 226 12.35 1.75 26.76
CA ASP A 226 11.87 0.38 26.71
C ASP A 226 11.55 -0.15 28.12
N SER A 227 12.42 0.09 29.10
CA SER A 227 12.13 -0.22 30.51
C SER A 227 10.92 0.53 31.04
N ALA A 228 10.75 1.80 30.67
CA ALA A 228 9.60 2.59 31.08
C ALA A 228 8.29 2.06 30.45
N TYR A 229 8.28 1.74 29.16
CA TYR A 229 7.10 1.18 28.48
C TYR A 229 6.78 -0.25 28.94
N MET A 230 7.76 -1.07 29.23
CA MET A 230 7.61 -2.47 29.67
C MET A 230 7.41 -2.60 31.20
N ASN A 231 7.33 -1.50 31.95
CA ASN A 231 7.14 -1.55 33.40
C ASN A 231 5.83 -2.29 33.76
N PRO A 232 5.87 -3.37 34.58
CA PRO A 232 4.69 -4.17 34.92
C PRO A 232 3.57 -3.35 35.57
N LYS A 233 3.91 -2.38 36.42
CA LYS A 233 2.91 -1.51 37.09
C LYS A 233 2.17 -0.65 36.05
N ARG A 234 2.88 -0.12 35.08
CA ARG A 234 2.27 0.64 33.99
C ARG A 234 1.34 -0.24 33.16
N ILE A 235 1.81 -1.41 32.75
CA ILE A 235 1.01 -2.36 31.96
C ILE A 235 -0.26 -2.73 32.73
N THR A 236 -0.15 -3.06 34.01
CA THR A 236 -1.31 -3.36 34.88
C THR A 236 -2.29 -2.19 34.91
N ALA A 237 -1.81 -0.96 35.12
CA ALA A 237 -2.67 0.22 35.16
C ALA A 237 -3.42 0.46 33.86
N VAL A 238 -2.74 0.26 32.70
CA VAL A 238 -3.35 0.38 31.36
C VAL A 238 -4.40 -0.71 31.16
N VAL A 239 -4.10 -1.96 31.51
CA VAL A 239 -5.04 -3.09 31.38
C VAL A 239 -6.25 -2.89 32.29
N SER A 240 -6.06 -2.49 33.56
CA SER A 240 -7.17 -2.22 34.47
C SER A 240 -8.09 -1.12 33.92
N TYR A 241 -7.52 -0.02 33.45
CA TYR A 241 -8.31 1.04 32.80
C TYR A 241 -9.12 0.56 31.58
N ILE A 242 -8.52 -0.25 30.73
CA ILE A 242 -9.21 -0.82 29.56
C ILE A 242 -10.41 -1.68 30.05
N LEU A 243 -10.19 -2.56 31.01
CA LEU A 243 -11.23 -3.45 31.53
C LEU A 243 -12.37 -2.68 32.22
N GLU A 244 -12.07 -1.69 33.02
CA GLU A 244 -13.05 -0.86 33.72
C GLU A 244 -13.95 -0.05 32.79
N HIS A 245 -13.40 0.38 31.64
CA HIS A 245 -14.10 1.26 30.69
C HIS A 245 -14.56 0.56 29.41
N PHE A 246 -14.27 -0.74 29.27
CA PHE A 246 -14.51 -1.49 28.03
C PHE A 246 -15.98 -1.44 27.60
N ASP A 247 -16.90 -1.75 28.51
CA ASP A 247 -18.33 -1.82 28.18
C ASP A 247 -18.91 -0.44 27.86
N GLN A 248 -18.48 0.61 28.58
CA GLN A 248 -18.86 1.98 28.29
C GLN A 248 -18.44 2.44 26.92
N LYS A 249 -17.20 2.11 26.52
CA LYS A 249 -16.61 2.56 25.24
C LYS A 249 -17.08 1.75 24.06
N THR A 250 -17.35 0.48 24.24
CA THR A 250 -17.82 -0.41 23.17
C THR A 250 -19.34 -0.42 23.04
N LYS A 251 -20.07 0.22 23.96
CA LYS A 251 -21.56 0.21 24.00
C LYS A 251 -22.14 -1.18 24.01
N ARG A 252 -21.47 -2.14 24.63
CA ARG A 252 -21.82 -3.57 24.60
C ARG A 252 -23.11 -3.88 25.39
N HIS A 253 -23.55 -2.96 26.25
CA HIS A 253 -24.76 -3.06 27.08
C HIS A 253 -25.68 -1.83 26.92
N ALA A 254 -25.68 -1.20 25.76
CA ALA A 254 -26.60 -0.11 25.43
C ALA A 254 -27.78 -0.63 24.61
#